data_e9958fa51200a044be6c34cd971dc2fd
#
_entry.id   e9958fa51200a044be6c34cd971dc2fd
#
_cell.length_a   1.000
_cell.length_b   1.000
_cell.length_c   1.000
_cell.angle_alpha   90.00
_cell.angle_beta   90.00
_cell.angle_gamma   90.00
#
_symmetry.space_group_name_H-M   'P 1'
#
loop_
_entity.id
_entity.type
_entity.pdbx_description
1 polymer ?
#
loop_
_entity_poly.entity_id
_entity_poly.type
_entity_poly.pdbx_seq_one_letter_code
_entity_poly.pdbx_strand_id
1 'polypeptide(L)'
;MKNLYNILVLITILFSSNFVKSQDDILSKINKIGTLEQKVMMPMRDGVRLATDIYIPNSDKKVPIIFSRTPYNFNSLGDGEEKNRTHQRAYEALKRGYAYVVQNERGRYFSEG
;
A
#
# COMPACT_ATOMS: atom_id res chain seq x y z
N MET A 1 11.27 26.78 38.04
CA MET A 1 11.81 26.70 36.65
C MET A 1 12.08 25.27 36.19
N LYS A 2 12.69 24.41 36.98
CA LYS A 2 12.96 23.02 36.59
C LYS A 2 11.67 22.21 36.30
N ASN A 3 10.58 22.45 37.02
CA ASN A 3 9.32 21.73 36.82
C ASN A 3 8.59 22.15 35.52
N LEU A 4 8.74 23.42 35.11
CA LEU A 4 8.12 23.93 33.89
C LEU A 4 8.80 23.36 32.64
N TYR A 5 10.13 23.21 32.67
CA TYR A 5 10.90 22.61 31.60
C TYR A 5 10.58 21.12 31.42
N ASN A 6 10.45 20.38 32.52
CA ASN A 6 10.08 18.97 32.48
C ASN A 6 8.65 18.74 31.97
N ILE A 7 7.72 19.64 32.28
CA ILE A 7 6.34 19.60 31.75
C ILE A 7 6.33 19.89 30.26
N LEU A 8 7.10 20.86 29.79
CA LEU A 8 7.22 21.19 28.36
C LEU A 8 7.82 20.03 27.55
N VAL A 9 8.85 19.37 28.07
CA VAL A 9 9.46 18.19 27.44
C VAL A 9 8.49 17.01 27.41
N LEU A 10 7.69 16.78 28.44
CA LEU A 10 6.67 15.74 28.46
C LEU A 10 5.55 16.00 27.43
N ILE A 11 5.13 17.25 27.29
CA ILE A 11 4.10 17.66 26.30
C ILE A 11 4.61 17.46 24.89
N THR A 12 5.87 17.78 24.58
CA THR A 12 6.45 17.57 23.25
C THR A 12 6.59 16.07 22.90
N ILE A 13 6.90 15.22 23.85
CA ILE A 13 6.97 13.76 23.66
C ILE A 13 5.57 13.17 23.41
N LEU A 14 4.53 13.67 24.09
CA LEU A 14 3.16 13.22 23.90
C LEU A 14 2.56 13.66 22.53
N PHE A 15 3.00 14.80 21.98
CA PHE A 15 2.55 15.27 20.68
C PHE A 15 3.21 14.52 19.50
N SER A 16 4.43 14.01 19.68
CA SER A 16 5.14 13.28 18.61
C SER A 16 4.64 11.85 18.37
N SER A 17 3.94 11.26 19.34
CA SER A 17 3.45 9.88 19.23
C SER A 17 2.17 9.70 18.38
N ASN A 18 1.49 10.79 18.01
CA ASN A 18 0.24 10.72 17.24
C ASN A 18 0.41 10.79 15.73
N PHE A 19 1.61 11.11 15.22
CA PHE A 19 1.82 11.34 13.78
C PHE A 19 2.16 10.06 12.99
N VAL A 20 2.56 8.98 13.67
CA VAL A 20 3.02 7.74 13.01
C VAL A 20 1.90 6.73 12.76
N LYS A 21 0.73 6.92 13.34
CA LYS A 21 -0.35 5.91 13.37
C LYS A 21 -1.19 5.76 12.10
N SER A 22 -1.09 6.70 11.14
CA SER A 22 -2.06 6.73 10.02
C SER A 22 -1.73 5.79 8.86
N GLN A 23 -0.46 5.50 8.60
CA GLN A 23 -0.07 4.64 7.47
C GLN A 23 -0.10 3.15 7.82
N ASP A 24 0.21 2.80 9.05
CA ASP A 24 0.15 1.41 9.52
C ASP A 24 -1.29 0.89 9.65
N ASP A 25 -2.27 1.78 9.77
CA ASP A 25 -3.66 1.41 10.00
C ASP A 25 -4.33 0.79 8.75
N ILE A 26 -4.14 1.36 7.56
CA ILE A 26 -4.75 0.82 6.33
C ILE A 26 -4.16 -0.54 5.92
N LEU A 27 -2.86 -0.73 6.04
CA LEU A 27 -2.21 -2.00 5.77
C LEU A 27 -2.63 -3.08 6.78
N SER A 28 -2.76 -2.71 8.05
CA SER A 28 -3.30 -3.58 9.09
C SER A 28 -4.73 -4.02 8.77
N LYS A 29 -5.58 -3.13 8.30
CA LYS A 29 -6.96 -3.43 7.85
C LYS A 29 -6.97 -4.40 6.67
N ILE A 30 -6.10 -4.16 5.67
CA ILE A 30 -5.94 -5.06 4.52
C ILE A 30 -5.56 -6.46 4.99
N ASN A 31 -4.56 -6.58 5.86
CA ASN A 31 -4.06 -7.87 6.35
C ASN A 31 -5.09 -8.67 7.16
N LYS A 32 -6.12 -8.02 7.69
CA LYS A 32 -7.23 -8.70 8.37
C LYS A 32 -8.24 -9.36 7.41
N ILE A 33 -8.39 -8.82 6.21
CA ILE A 33 -9.42 -9.27 5.24
C ILE A 33 -8.83 -9.87 3.97
N GLY A 34 -7.51 -9.85 3.82
CA GLY A 34 -6.83 -10.36 2.62
C GLY A 34 -5.33 -10.49 2.80
N THR A 35 -4.66 -10.72 1.70
CA THR A 35 -3.20 -10.79 1.59
C THR A 35 -2.71 -9.79 0.54
N LEU A 36 -1.49 -9.32 0.72
CA LEU A 36 -0.79 -8.44 -0.22
C LEU A 36 0.52 -9.10 -0.67
N GLU A 37 0.65 -9.33 -1.96
CA GLU A 37 1.91 -9.70 -2.61
C GLU A 37 2.45 -8.50 -3.36
N GLN A 38 3.63 -8.01 -2.96
CA GLN A 38 4.24 -6.83 -3.55
C GLN A 38 5.36 -7.17 -4.51
N LYS A 39 5.50 -6.34 -5.56
CA LYS A 39 6.57 -6.44 -6.56
C LYS A 39 6.69 -7.83 -7.20
N VAL A 40 5.56 -8.45 -7.44
CA VAL A 40 5.52 -9.64 -8.30
C VAL A 40 5.93 -9.20 -9.71
N MET A 41 7.05 -9.73 -10.18
CA MET A 41 7.56 -9.42 -11.53
C MET A 41 6.83 -10.31 -12.56
N MET A 42 5.71 -9.80 -13.06
CA MET A 42 4.82 -10.54 -13.94
C MET A 42 5.39 -10.59 -15.37
N PRO A 43 5.69 -11.79 -15.92
CA PRO A 43 6.25 -11.91 -17.26
C PRO A 43 5.21 -11.63 -18.34
N MET A 44 5.59 -10.81 -19.32
CA MET A 44 4.84 -10.58 -20.54
C MET A 44 5.25 -11.56 -21.63
N ARG A 45 4.49 -11.61 -22.73
CA ARG A 45 4.73 -12.55 -23.83
C ARG A 45 6.12 -12.45 -24.45
N ASP A 46 6.73 -11.27 -24.41
CA ASP A 46 8.08 -10.99 -24.93
C ASP A 46 9.20 -11.18 -23.89
N GLY A 47 8.87 -11.69 -22.70
CA GLY A 47 9.82 -11.93 -21.61
C GLY A 47 10.09 -10.73 -20.73
N VAL A 48 9.61 -9.53 -21.07
CA VAL A 48 9.69 -8.34 -20.19
C VAL A 48 8.79 -8.55 -18.99
N ARG A 49 9.29 -8.22 -17.80
CA ARG A 49 8.55 -8.40 -16.54
C ARG A 49 8.05 -7.06 -16.01
N LEU A 50 6.81 -7.02 -15.61
CA LEU A 50 6.17 -5.82 -15.07
C LEU A 50 5.92 -5.94 -13.57
N ALA A 51 6.34 -4.91 -12.83
CA ALA A 51 6.15 -4.85 -11.39
C ALA A 51 4.67 -4.70 -11.03
N THR A 52 4.17 -5.65 -10.24
CA THR A 52 2.75 -5.80 -9.94
C THR A 52 2.55 -6.03 -8.46
N ASP A 53 1.63 -5.29 -7.85
CA ASP A 53 1.13 -5.57 -6.51
C ASP A 53 -0.25 -6.22 -6.60
N ILE A 54 -0.45 -7.29 -5.83
CA ILE A 54 -1.64 -8.12 -5.88
C ILE A 54 -2.26 -8.18 -4.48
N TYR A 55 -3.48 -7.71 -4.36
CA TYR A 55 -4.30 -7.77 -3.15
C TYR A 55 -5.40 -8.81 -3.35
N ILE A 56 -5.43 -9.83 -2.50
CA ILE A 56 -6.35 -10.95 -2.62
C ILE A 56 -7.22 -11.03 -1.36
N PRO A 57 -8.55 -11.01 -1.47
CA PRO A 57 -9.42 -11.17 -0.31
C PRO A 57 -9.32 -12.58 0.25
N ASN A 58 -9.54 -12.75 1.55
CA ASN A 58 -9.67 -14.05 2.19
C ASN A 58 -10.94 -14.73 1.64
N SER A 59 -10.76 -15.71 0.78
CA SER A 59 -11.85 -16.46 0.16
C SER A 59 -11.36 -17.83 -0.28
N ASP A 60 -12.18 -18.83 -0.15
CA ASP A 60 -11.99 -20.19 -0.69
C ASP A 60 -12.55 -20.33 -2.12
N LYS A 61 -13.16 -19.26 -2.65
CA LYS A 61 -13.75 -19.21 -3.99
C LYS A 61 -12.90 -18.35 -4.93
N LYS A 62 -13.04 -18.58 -6.23
CA LYS A 62 -12.53 -17.67 -7.25
C LYS A 62 -13.21 -16.32 -7.11
N VAL A 63 -12.45 -15.26 -7.16
CA VAL A 63 -12.93 -13.88 -7.03
C VAL A 63 -12.65 -13.09 -8.30
N PRO A 64 -13.51 -12.14 -8.65
CA PRO A 64 -13.26 -11.24 -9.77
C PRO A 64 -12.11 -10.28 -9.43
N ILE A 65 -11.44 -9.77 -10.47
CA ILE A 65 -10.25 -8.93 -10.35
C ILE A 65 -10.55 -7.53 -10.87
N ILE A 66 -10.23 -6.52 -10.08
CA ILE A 66 -10.08 -5.14 -10.54
C ILE A 66 -8.62 -4.93 -10.88
N PHE A 67 -8.32 -4.70 -12.15
CA PHE A 67 -6.97 -4.48 -12.65
C PHE A 67 -6.74 -3.01 -13.01
N SER A 68 -5.65 -2.45 -12.50
CA SER A 68 -5.21 -1.09 -12.80
C SER A 68 -3.77 -1.09 -13.29
N ARG A 69 -3.52 -0.48 -14.44
CA ARG A 69 -2.17 -0.20 -14.92
C ARG A 69 -1.89 1.29 -14.86
N THR A 70 -0.73 1.68 -14.38
CA THR A 70 -0.42 3.08 -14.08
C THR A 70 1.02 3.45 -14.42
N PRO A 71 1.24 4.66 -14.97
CA PRO A 71 2.58 5.22 -15.11
C PRO A 71 3.13 5.82 -13.81
N TYR A 72 2.33 5.88 -12.75
CA TYR A 72 2.72 6.49 -11.47
C TYR A 72 3.32 5.49 -10.50
N ASN A 73 4.20 5.97 -9.63
CA ASN A 73 4.85 5.13 -8.64
C ASN A 73 3.94 4.81 -7.45
N PHE A 74 3.25 3.70 -7.51
CA PHE A 74 2.43 3.23 -6.39
C PHE A 74 3.23 2.52 -5.28
N ASN A 75 4.52 2.26 -5.51
CA ASN A 75 5.46 1.65 -4.54
C ASN A 75 6.42 2.67 -3.92
N SER A 76 6.13 3.96 -4.04
CA SER A 76 6.99 5.02 -3.57
C SER A 76 7.32 4.88 -2.08
N LEU A 77 8.61 4.96 -1.77
CA LEU A 77 9.11 5.16 -0.41
C LEU A 77 9.06 6.64 0.00
N GLY A 78 8.62 7.53 -0.90
CA GLY A 78 8.57 8.96 -0.72
C GLY A 78 7.42 9.43 0.19
N ASP A 79 6.71 10.43 -0.23
CA ASP A 79 5.59 11.04 0.52
C ASP A 79 4.43 10.09 0.88
N GLY A 80 4.43 8.91 0.32
CA GLY A 80 3.48 7.85 0.64
C GLY A 80 2.06 8.09 0.14
N GLU A 81 1.79 9.22 -0.48
CA GLU A 81 0.43 9.59 -0.86
C GLU A 81 -0.17 8.66 -1.90
N GLU A 82 0.57 8.35 -2.97
CA GLU A 82 0.09 7.43 -4.01
C GLU A 82 -0.02 5.99 -3.51
N LYS A 83 0.92 5.56 -2.68
CA LYS A 83 0.86 4.26 -2.00
C LYS A 83 -0.37 4.16 -1.09
N ASN A 84 -0.64 5.22 -0.35
CA ASN A 84 -1.79 5.26 0.55
C ASN A 84 -3.12 5.21 -0.23
N ARG A 85 -3.23 5.94 -1.34
CA ARG A 85 -4.38 5.86 -2.25
C ARG A 85 -4.57 4.46 -2.83
N THR A 86 -3.47 3.81 -3.23
CA THR A 86 -3.51 2.43 -3.75
C THR A 86 -4.00 1.45 -2.69
N HIS A 87 -3.48 1.53 -1.47
CA HIS A 87 -3.94 0.71 -0.35
C HIS A 87 -5.42 0.95 -0.03
N GLN A 88 -5.87 2.21 -0.07
CA GLN A 88 -7.28 2.56 0.18
C GLN A 88 -8.21 1.96 -0.89
N ARG A 89 -7.85 2.07 -2.17
CA ARG A 89 -8.61 1.44 -3.28
C ARG A 89 -8.65 -0.08 -3.15
N ALA A 90 -7.51 -0.69 -2.82
CA ALA A 90 -7.42 -2.12 -2.60
C ALA A 90 -8.30 -2.56 -1.44
N TYR A 91 -8.26 -1.86 -0.32
CA TYR A 91 -9.12 -2.16 0.83
C TYR A 91 -10.61 -2.11 0.49
N GLU A 92 -11.05 -1.09 -0.26
CA GLU A 92 -12.43 -0.99 -0.72
C GLU A 92 -12.82 -2.14 -1.66
N ALA A 93 -11.91 -2.56 -2.54
CA ALA A 93 -12.13 -3.72 -3.42
C ALA A 93 -12.26 -5.02 -2.62
N LEU A 94 -11.32 -5.27 -1.71
CA LEU A 94 -11.31 -6.47 -0.85
C LEU A 94 -12.57 -6.60 -0.02
N LYS A 95 -13.07 -5.52 0.57
CA LYS A 95 -14.34 -5.51 1.33
C LYS A 95 -15.54 -5.96 0.50
N ARG A 96 -15.48 -5.75 -0.80
CA ARG A 96 -16.54 -6.13 -1.74
C ARG A 96 -16.32 -7.48 -2.38
N GLY A 97 -15.29 -8.21 -1.99
CA GLY A 97 -14.97 -9.54 -2.50
C GLY A 97 -14.20 -9.56 -3.82
N TYR A 98 -13.57 -8.45 -4.20
CA TYR A 98 -12.71 -8.36 -5.39
C TYR A 98 -11.24 -8.47 -5.00
N ALA A 99 -10.44 -9.15 -5.83
CA ALA A 99 -9.01 -8.93 -5.83
C ALA A 99 -8.69 -7.59 -6.52
N TYR A 100 -7.65 -6.92 -6.06
CA TYR A 100 -7.17 -5.68 -6.66
C TYR A 100 -5.73 -5.87 -7.12
N VAL A 101 -5.47 -5.59 -8.40
CA VAL A 101 -4.15 -5.74 -9.00
C VAL A 101 -3.74 -4.40 -9.58
N VAL A 102 -2.58 -3.90 -9.16
CA VAL A 102 -1.99 -2.68 -9.69
C VAL A 102 -0.62 -2.99 -10.28
N GLN A 103 -0.37 -2.50 -11.49
CA GLN A 103 0.84 -2.79 -12.25
C GLN A 103 1.42 -1.51 -12.82
N ASN A 104 2.75 -1.35 -12.72
CA ASN A 104 3.44 -0.29 -13.43
C ASN A 104 3.54 -0.61 -14.94
N GLU A 105 3.40 0.45 -15.75
CA GLU A 105 3.63 0.37 -17.18
C GLU A 105 5.08 -0.06 -17.49
N ARG A 106 5.27 -0.62 -18.67
CA ARG A 106 6.58 -0.99 -19.22
C ARG A 106 7.54 0.20 -19.19
N GLY A 107 8.78 -0.04 -18.74
CA GLY A 107 9.80 0.98 -18.62
C GLY A 107 9.56 2.01 -17.50
N ARG A 108 8.63 1.75 -16.60
CA ARG A 108 8.35 2.63 -15.46
C ARG A 108 8.71 1.97 -14.14
N TYR A 109 9.46 2.73 -13.31
CA TYR A 109 9.86 2.33 -11.95
C TYR A 109 10.51 0.95 -11.90
N PHE A 110 9.87 -0.04 -11.29
CA PHE A 110 10.41 -1.39 -11.17
C PHE A 110 10.05 -2.31 -12.35
N SER A 111 9.22 -1.86 -13.29
CA SER A 111 8.93 -2.59 -14.52
C SER A 111 10.09 -2.50 -15.50
N GLU A 112 10.34 -3.62 -16.18
CA GLU A 112 11.33 -3.73 -17.23
C GLU A 112 10.80 -3.18 -18.57
N GLY A 113 11.70 -2.96 -19.52
CA GLY A 113 11.37 -2.55 -20.89
C GLY A 113 11.79 -1.18 -21.34
#